data_13c92417da731a3a4b7818dc4a2a511b
#
_entry.id   13c92417da731a3a4b7818dc4a2a511b
#
_cell.length_a   1.000
_cell.length_b   1.000
_cell.length_c   1.000
_cell.angle_alpha   90.00
_cell.angle_beta   90.00
_cell.angle_gamma   90.00
#
_symmetry.space_group_name_H-M   'P 1'
#
loop_
_entity.id
_entity.type
_entity.pdbx_description
1 polymer ?
#
loop_
_entity_poly.entity_id
_entity_poly.type
_entity_poly.pdbx_seq_one_letter_code
_entity_poly.pdbx_strand_id
1 'polypeptide(L)'
;TICVAKVVNMSSILGKIPEFCLSHWLLRIPLAVIFIQQGISKFPVTVEDAEAYELPYIVWWFAAYGELGAGIGLLVSGILIYKSLAWLGDLLTRFSGIVICCIMTGVIWIGQPESLVDVLLYDNLHVLLWVGGLFFALRGTRT
;
A
#
# COMPACT_ATOMS: atom_id res chain seq x y z
N THR A 1 12.36 12.67 -15.99
CA THR A 1 11.21 12.94 -16.87
C THR A 1 10.30 13.86 -16.10
N ILE A 2 10.28 15.11 -16.51
CA ILE A 2 9.48 16.19 -15.97
C ILE A 2 8.01 15.82 -16.18
N CYS A 3 7.17 16.00 -15.16
CA CYS A 3 5.72 15.95 -15.25
C CYS A 3 5.29 16.94 -16.34
N VAL A 4 5.15 16.47 -17.56
CA VAL A 4 4.61 17.29 -18.65
C VAL A 4 3.10 17.23 -18.52
N ALA A 5 2.54 18.24 -17.83
CA ALA A 5 1.10 18.46 -17.81
C ALA A 5 0.63 18.65 -19.25
N LYS A 6 -0.13 17.70 -19.78
CA LYS A 6 -0.86 17.85 -21.02
C LYS A 6 -1.95 18.90 -20.76
N VAL A 7 -1.66 20.14 -21.15
CA VAL A 7 -2.64 21.23 -21.06
C VAL A 7 -3.81 20.87 -21.98
N VAL A 8 -4.83 20.28 -21.41
CA VAL A 8 -6.14 20.21 -22.05
C VAL A 8 -6.77 21.57 -21.86
N ASN A 9 -7.02 22.25 -22.95
CA ASN A 9 -7.62 23.57 -23.00
C ASN A 9 -9.09 23.49 -22.48
N MET A 10 -9.24 23.48 -21.17
CA MET A 10 -10.55 23.61 -20.54
C MET A 10 -10.66 25.02 -19.95
N SER A 11 -11.50 25.82 -20.54
CA SER A 11 -11.87 27.19 -20.12
C SER A 11 -12.70 27.22 -18.82
N SER A 12 -12.56 26.23 -17.96
CA SER A 12 -13.28 26.14 -16.69
C SER A 12 -12.36 26.51 -15.51
N ILE A 13 -12.96 26.94 -14.41
CA ILE A 13 -12.28 27.25 -13.15
C ILE A 13 -11.41 26.04 -12.68
N LEU A 14 -11.83 24.82 -12.98
CA LEU A 14 -11.11 23.58 -12.67
C LEU A 14 -9.76 23.46 -13.39
N GLY A 15 -9.62 24.04 -14.60
CA GLY A 15 -8.33 24.04 -15.32
C GLY A 15 -7.27 24.97 -14.70
N LYS A 16 -7.63 25.76 -13.69
CA LYS A 16 -6.71 26.63 -12.94
C LYS A 16 -6.14 25.99 -11.67
N ILE A 17 -6.62 24.80 -11.29
CA ILE A 17 -6.09 24.08 -10.14
C ILE A 17 -4.78 23.44 -10.57
N PRO A 18 -3.64 23.81 -9.92
CA PRO A 18 -2.36 23.24 -10.28
C PRO A 18 -2.35 21.71 -9.98
N GLU A 19 -1.96 20.92 -10.96
CA GLU A 19 -1.72 19.49 -10.74
C GLU A 19 -0.50 19.32 -9.84
N PHE A 20 -0.72 18.69 -8.69
CA PHE A 20 0.37 18.41 -7.75
C PHE A 20 1.02 17.06 -8.10
N CYS A 21 2.12 17.11 -8.83
CA CYS A 21 2.86 15.91 -9.28
C CYS A 21 3.30 14.98 -8.14
N LEU A 22 3.46 15.51 -6.94
CA LEU A 22 3.85 14.76 -5.75
C LEU A 22 2.66 14.22 -4.96
N SER A 23 1.43 14.34 -5.48
CA SER A 23 0.21 13.93 -4.75
C SER A 23 0.22 12.45 -4.33
N HIS A 24 0.88 11.59 -5.08
CA HIS A 24 1.03 10.19 -4.72
C HIS A 24 1.79 9.98 -3.40
N TRP A 25 2.66 10.92 -3.00
CA TRP A 25 3.37 10.86 -1.73
C TRP A 25 2.44 11.06 -0.52
N LEU A 26 1.33 11.77 -0.69
CA LEU A 26 0.33 11.96 0.37
C LEU A 26 -0.31 10.64 0.80
N LEU A 27 -0.43 9.68 -0.10
CA LEU A 27 -0.92 8.34 0.22
C LEU A 27 0.24 7.36 0.51
N ARG A 28 1.36 7.50 -0.20
CA ARG A 28 2.52 6.62 -0.11
C ARG A 28 3.18 6.64 1.27
N ILE A 29 3.41 7.83 1.83
CA ILE A 29 4.07 7.96 3.13
C ILE A 29 3.23 7.36 4.26
N PRO A 30 1.95 7.75 4.48
CA PRO A 30 1.16 7.17 5.56
C PRO A 30 1.02 5.65 5.43
N LEU A 31 0.75 5.16 4.22
CA LEU A 31 0.60 3.74 3.97
C LEU A 31 1.89 2.97 4.29
N ALA A 32 3.04 3.47 3.83
CA ALA A 32 4.34 2.86 4.10
C ALA A 32 4.66 2.86 5.61
N VAL A 33 4.40 3.97 6.30
CA VAL A 33 4.64 4.09 7.76
C VAL A 33 3.81 3.07 8.53
N ILE A 34 2.53 2.92 8.21
CA ILE A 34 1.64 1.94 8.86
C ILE A 34 2.18 0.53 8.64
N PHE A 35 2.53 0.16 7.41
CA PHE A 35 3.02 -1.19 7.09
C PHE A 35 4.40 -1.48 7.71
N ILE A 36 5.31 -0.51 7.75
CA ILE A 36 6.59 -0.65 8.45
C ILE A 36 6.36 -0.83 9.95
N GLN A 37 5.49 -0.02 10.56
CA GLN A 37 5.17 -0.12 11.98
C GLN A 37 4.55 -1.47 12.33
N GLN A 38 3.57 -1.93 11.54
CA GLN A 38 2.93 -3.23 11.73
C GLN A 38 3.91 -4.39 11.54
N GLY A 39 4.77 -4.32 10.52
CA GLY A 39 5.81 -5.32 10.31
C GLY A 39 6.80 -5.38 11.48
N ILE A 40 7.33 -4.24 11.93
CA ILE A 40 8.28 -4.18 13.05
C ILE A 40 7.65 -4.70 14.35
N SER A 41 6.38 -4.41 14.61
CA SER A 41 5.69 -4.84 15.84
C SER A 41 5.55 -6.36 15.98
N LYS A 42 5.70 -7.11 14.88
CA LYS A 42 5.67 -8.56 14.87
C LYS A 42 7.04 -9.23 15.16
N PHE A 43 8.08 -8.44 15.33
CA PHE A 43 9.41 -8.95 15.67
C PHE A 43 9.67 -8.91 17.18
N PRO A 44 10.29 -9.96 17.76
CA PRO A 44 10.76 -11.19 17.09
C PRO A 44 9.58 -12.08 16.66
N VAL A 45 9.69 -12.69 15.47
CA VAL A 45 8.64 -13.58 14.94
C VAL A 45 8.71 -14.91 15.67
N THR A 46 7.77 -15.17 16.58
CA THR A 46 7.73 -16.37 17.42
C THR A 46 6.58 -17.30 17.05
N VAL A 47 6.67 -18.56 17.47
CA VAL A 47 5.58 -19.52 17.28
C VAL A 47 4.42 -19.19 18.22
N GLU A 48 4.72 -18.74 19.43
CA GLU A 48 3.73 -18.34 20.44
C GLU A 48 2.83 -17.19 19.94
N ASP A 49 3.43 -16.21 19.25
CA ASP A 49 2.65 -15.11 18.66
C ASP A 49 1.74 -15.60 17.53
N ALA A 50 2.22 -16.52 16.68
CA ALA A 50 1.40 -17.10 15.63
C ALA A 50 0.21 -17.89 16.20
N GLU A 51 0.42 -18.68 17.24
CA GLU A 51 -0.61 -19.47 17.93
C GLU A 51 -1.64 -18.56 18.62
N ALA A 52 -1.22 -17.42 19.18
CA ALA A 52 -2.11 -16.44 19.79
C ALA A 52 -3.13 -15.85 18.77
N TYR A 53 -2.80 -15.82 17.50
CA TYR A 53 -3.68 -15.41 16.40
C TYR A 53 -4.32 -16.59 15.65
N GLU A 54 -4.17 -17.81 16.16
CA GLU A 54 -4.67 -19.04 15.52
C GLU A 54 -4.14 -19.24 14.09
N LEU A 55 -2.89 -18.77 13.82
CA LEU A 55 -2.27 -18.80 12.51
C LEU A 55 -1.12 -19.82 12.45
N PRO A 56 -0.93 -20.49 11.30
CA PRO A 56 0.30 -21.22 11.05
C PRO A 56 1.51 -20.28 11.11
N TYR A 57 2.59 -20.72 11.77
CA TYR A 57 3.83 -19.92 11.90
C TYR A 57 4.33 -19.35 10.58
N ILE A 58 4.24 -20.13 9.49
CA ILE A 58 4.67 -19.69 8.15
C ILE A 58 3.85 -18.49 7.64
N VAL A 59 2.55 -18.44 7.93
CA VAL A 59 1.67 -17.33 7.54
C VAL A 59 2.02 -16.09 8.35
N TRP A 60 2.26 -16.24 9.66
CA TRP A 60 2.70 -15.16 10.54
C TRP A 60 4.04 -14.57 10.09
N TRP A 61 4.99 -15.44 9.72
CA TRP A 61 6.29 -15.07 9.18
C TRP A 61 6.14 -14.25 7.88
N PHE A 62 5.35 -14.74 6.91
CA PHE A 62 5.10 -14.03 5.66
C PHE A 62 4.38 -12.69 5.89
N ALA A 63 3.47 -12.60 6.85
CA ALA A 63 2.81 -11.35 7.19
C ALA A 63 3.82 -10.32 7.72
N ALA A 64 4.67 -10.69 8.68
CA ALA A 64 5.66 -9.80 9.27
C ALA A 64 6.64 -9.24 8.23
N TYR A 65 7.26 -10.13 7.45
CA TYR A 65 8.21 -9.71 6.40
C TYR A 65 7.53 -9.05 5.20
N GLY A 66 6.34 -9.49 4.85
CA GLY A 66 5.55 -8.91 3.77
C GLY A 66 5.14 -7.47 4.07
N GLU A 67 4.66 -7.20 5.29
CA GLU A 67 4.33 -5.84 5.74
C GLU A 67 5.54 -4.92 5.72
N LEU A 68 6.64 -5.37 6.34
CA LEU A 68 7.87 -4.59 6.37
C LEU A 68 8.42 -4.35 4.97
N GLY A 69 8.47 -5.38 4.15
CA GLY A 69 8.94 -5.31 2.77
C GLY A 69 8.07 -4.43 1.87
N ALA A 70 6.75 -4.52 2.00
CA ALA A 70 5.82 -3.69 1.23
C ALA A 70 5.94 -2.19 1.61
N GLY A 71 6.04 -1.88 2.90
CA GLY A 71 6.22 -0.51 3.38
C GLY A 71 7.53 0.10 2.89
N ILE A 72 8.65 -0.60 3.06
CA ILE A 72 9.98 -0.16 2.56
C ILE A 72 9.95 -0.07 1.03
N GLY A 73 9.36 -1.05 0.36
CA GLY A 73 9.23 -1.10 -1.10
C GLY A 73 8.49 0.11 -1.67
N LEU A 74 7.41 0.56 -1.00
CA LEU A 74 6.70 1.78 -1.39
C LEU A 74 7.60 3.02 -1.31
N LEU A 75 8.38 3.20 -0.25
CA LEU A 75 9.25 4.37 -0.10
C LEU A 75 10.40 4.34 -1.11
N VAL A 76 11.10 3.22 -1.21
CA VAL A 76 12.22 3.04 -2.13
C VAL A 76 11.78 3.24 -3.57
N SER A 77 10.66 2.64 -3.97
CA SER A 77 10.12 2.78 -5.33
C SER A 77 9.76 4.22 -5.65
N GLY A 78 9.24 4.98 -4.68
CA GLY A 78 8.96 6.41 -4.85
C GLY A 78 10.20 7.24 -5.14
N ILE A 79 11.36 6.86 -4.59
CA ILE A 79 12.65 7.52 -4.86
C ILE A 79 13.23 7.09 -6.21
N LEU A 80 13.07 5.82 -6.58
CA LEU A 80 13.60 5.29 -7.85
C LEU A 80 12.97 5.94 -9.09
N ILE A 81 11.75 6.49 -8.97
CA ILE A 81 11.09 7.20 -10.08
C ILE A 81 11.93 8.36 -10.61
N TYR A 82 12.65 9.04 -9.72
CA TYR A 82 13.46 10.21 -10.06
C TYR A 82 14.84 9.86 -10.64
N LYS A 83 15.13 8.57 -10.76
CA LYS A 83 16.39 8.07 -11.31
C LYS A 83 16.18 7.34 -12.63
N SER A 84 17.25 6.93 -13.28
CA SER A 84 17.22 6.14 -14.52
C SER A 84 16.53 4.75 -14.35
N LEU A 85 16.18 4.38 -13.13
CA LEU A 85 15.54 3.12 -12.75
C LEU A 85 14.03 3.23 -12.57
N ALA A 86 13.38 4.17 -13.26
CA ALA A 86 11.93 4.41 -13.12
C ALA A 86 11.07 3.17 -13.40
N TRP A 87 11.47 2.30 -14.34
CA TRP A 87 10.77 1.05 -14.62
C TRP A 87 10.78 0.09 -13.42
N LEU A 88 11.92 0.01 -12.72
CA LEU A 88 12.05 -0.80 -11.49
C LEU A 88 11.22 -0.18 -10.36
N GLY A 89 11.18 1.15 -10.26
CA GLY A 89 10.32 1.85 -9.32
C GLY A 89 8.83 1.55 -9.57
N ASP A 90 8.40 1.51 -10.84
CA ASP A 90 7.01 1.14 -11.18
C ASP A 90 6.70 -0.31 -10.79
N LEU A 91 7.56 -1.24 -11.15
CA LEU A 91 7.40 -2.66 -10.82
C LEU A 91 7.34 -2.87 -9.31
N LEU A 92 8.25 -2.27 -8.56
CA LEU A 92 8.31 -2.39 -7.10
C LEU A 92 7.09 -1.76 -6.43
N THR A 93 6.58 -0.63 -6.94
CA THR A 93 5.35 -0.01 -6.45
C THR A 93 4.15 -0.95 -6.61
N ARG A 94 3.98 -1.53 -7.81
CA ARG A 94 2.88 -2.46 -8.09
C ARG A 94 2.97 -3.71 -7.24
N PHE A 95 4.16 -4.28 -7.13
CA PHE A 95 4.40 -5.45 -6.30
C PHE A 95 4.07 -5.18 -4.82
N SER A 96 4.56 -4.06 -4.27
CA SER A 96 4.23 -3.65 -2.90
C SER A 96 2.72 -3.47 -2.70
N GLY A 97 2.04 -2.87 -3.68
CA GLY A 97 0.57 -2.72 -3.64
C GLY A 97 -0.16 -4.07 -3.63
N ILE A 98 0.29 -5.04 -4.43
CA ILE A 98 -0.28 -6.40 -4.43
C ILE A 98 -0.06 -7.09 -3.09
N VAL A 99 1.14 -7.01 -2.52
CA VAL A 99 1.46 -7.58 -1.20
C VAL A 99 0.55 -6.98 -0.12
N ILE A 100 0.34 -5.68 -0.13
CA ILE A 100 -0.59 -4.99 0.78
C ILE A 100 -2.02 -5.55 0.65
N CYS A 101 -2.52 -5.69 -0.59
CA CYS A 101 -3.86 -6.25 -0.82
C CYS A 101 -3.96 -7.69 -0.29
N CYS A 102 -2.96 -8.52 -0.53
CA CYS A 102 -2.95 -9.90 -0.05
C CYS A 102 -2.97 -9.97 1.48
N ILE A 103 -2.12 -9.17 2.16
CA ILE A 103 -2.05 -9.14 3.62
C ILE A 103 -3.37 -8.64 4.21
N MET A 104 -3.92 -7.53 3.71
CA MET A 104 -5.19 -6.98 4.20
C MET A 104 -6.36 -7.91 3.93
N THR A 105 -6.37 -8.64 2.82
CA THR A 105 -7.37 -9.70 2.59
C THR A 105 -7.27 -10.79 3.66
N GLY A 106 -6.06 -11.21 4.01
CA GLY A 106 -5.84 -12.17 5.09
C GLY A 106 -6.32 -11.66 6.45
N VAL A 107 -6.00 -10.41 6.79
CA VAL A 107 -6.41 -9.77 8.06
C VAL A 107 -7.94 -9.69 8.16
N ILE A 108 -8.61 -9.24 7.09
CA ILE A 108 -10.08 -9.17 7.03
C ILE A 108 -10.69 -10.57 7.16
N TRP A 109 -10.10 -11.56 6.50
CA TRP A 109 -10.58 -12.95 6.57
C TRP A 109 -10.49 -13.53 7.99
N ILE A 110 -9.40 -13.24 8.72
CA ILE A 110 -9.20 -13.69 10.10
C ILE A 110 -10.24 -13.06 11.04
N GLY A 111 -10.68 -11.83 10.76
CA GLY A 111 -11.74 -11.15 11.50
C GLY A 111 -13.12 -11.83 11.39
N GLN A 112 -13.28 -12.86 10.56
CA GLN A 112 -14.51 -13.61 10.35
C GLN A 112 -15.77 -12.73 10.18
N PRO A 113 -15.76 -11.77 9.25
CA PRO A 113 -16.92 -10.91 9.06
C PRO A 113 -18.13 -11.70 8.58
N GLU A 114 -19.32 -11.38 9.09
CA GLU A 114 -20.57 -12.04 8.70
C GLU A 114 -20.99 -11.67 7.28
N SER A 115 -20.64 -10.46 6.82
CA SER A 115 -20.98 -9.97 5.49
C SER A 115 -19.97 -8.93 4.96
N LEU A 116 -20.00 -8.68 3.64
CA LEU A 116 -19.23 -7.60 3.03
C LEU A 116 -19.63 -6.21 3.55
N VAL A 117 -20.87 -6.05 3.96
CA VAL A 117 -21.37 -4.80 4.52
C VAL A 117 -20.75 -4.54 5.88
N ASP A 118 -20.58 -5.58 6.70
CA ASP A 118 -19.92 -5.47 8.00
C ASP A 118 -18.45 -5.08 7.85
N VAL A 119 -17.73 -5.65 6.89
CA VAL A 119 -16.36 -5.23 6.58
C VAL A 119 -16.30 -3.75 6.25
N LEU A 120 -17.19 -3.27 5.38
CA LEU A 120 -17.21 -1.86 4.95
C LEU A 120 -17.60 -0.89 6.06
N LEU A 121 -18.44 -1.30 7.00
CA LEU A 121 -18.96 -0.43 8.06
C LEU A 121 -18.13 -0.47 9.35
N TYR A 122 -17.55 -1.60 9.68
CA TYR A 122 -16.90 -1.81 10.98
C TYR A 122 -15.39 -1.98 10.87
N ASP A 123 -14.86 -2.37 9.71
CA ASP A 123 -13.43 -2.58 9.48
C ASP A 123 -12.83 -1.56 8.50
N ASN A 124 -13.22 -0.31 8.68
CA ASN A 124 -12.88 0.80 7.79
C ASN A 124 -11.37 0.97 7.54
N LEU A 125 -10.55 0.72 8.57
CA LEU A 125 -9.11 0.91 8.46
C LEU A 125 -8.49 -0.10 7.50
N HIS A 126 -8.80 -1.40 7.65
CA HIS A 126 -8.24 -2.44 6.79
C HIS A 126 -8.76 -2.32 5.36
N VAL A 127 -10.02 -1.90 5.17
CA VAL A 127 -10.57 -1.58 3.85
C VAL A 127 -9.82 -0.41 3.20
N LEU A 128 -9.56 0.67 3.95
CA LEU A 128 -8.81 1.82 3.46
C LEU A 128 -7.38 1.45 3.06
N LEU A 129 -6.72 0.64 3.87
CA LEU A 129 -5.37 0.13 3.58
C LEU A 129 -5.37 -0.77 2.34
N TRP A 130 -6.39 -1.62 2.20
CA TRP A 130 -6.57 -2.47 1.03
C TRP A 130 -6.76 -1.64 -0.25
N VAL A 131 -7.61 -0.62 -0.20
CA VAL A 131 -7.83 0.32 -1.33
C VAL A 131 -6.55 1.08 -1.66
N GLY A 132 -5.79 1.50 -0.65
CA GLY A 132 -4.49 2.14 -0.83
C GLY A 132 -3.49 1.22 -1.53
N GLY A 133 -3.43 -0.06 -1.15
CA GLY A 133 -2.65 -1.08 -1.82
C GLY A 133 -3.07 -1.27 -3.28
N LEU A 134 -4.38 -1.40 -3.52
CA LEU A 134 -4.95 -1.53 -4.86
C LEU A 134 -4.63 -0.34 -5.74
N PHE A 135 -4.71 0.87 -5.21
CA PHE A 135 -4.32 2.09 -5.92
C PHE A 135 -2.89 1.99 -6.46
N PHE A 136 -1.93 1.59 -5.65
CA PHE A 136 -0.54 1.43 -6.08
C PHE A 136 -0.33 0.22 -6.99
N ALA A 137 -1.05 -0.87 -6.79
CA ALA A 137 -1.01 -2.04 -7.67
C ALA A 137 -1.45 -1.71 -9.09
N LEU A 138 -2.53 -0.96 -9.24
CA LEU A 138 -3.10 -0.60 -10.54
C LEU A 138 -2.38 0.58 -11.19
N ARG A 139 -2.14 1.64 -10.45
CA ARG A 139 -1.52 2.87 -10.97
C ARG A 139 -0.01 2.75 -11.15
N GLY A 140 0.67 2.07 -10.24
CA GLY A 140 2.13 2.07 -10.16
C GLY A 140 2.66 3.46 -9.83
N THR A 141 3.73 3.85 -10.52
CA THR A 141 4.38 5.17 -10.36
C THR A 141 3.98 6.18 -11.45
N ARG A 142 3.06 5.80 -12.36
CA ARG A 142 2.65 6.69 -13.43
C ARG A 142 1.90 7.90 -12.87
N THR A 143 2.48 9.04 -13.08
CA THR A 143 1.89 10.36 -12.83
C THR A 143 1.20 10.87 -14.08
#